data_44f7c5c3cd5697ebcf3f6ea8f18c8cc3
#
_entry.id   44f7c5c3cd5697ebcf3f6ea8f18c8cc3
#
_cell.length_a   1.000
_cell.length_b   1.000
_cell.length_c   1.000
_cell.angle_alpha   90.00
_cell.angle_beta   90.00
_cell.angle_gamma   90.00
#
_symmetry.space_group_name_H-M   'P 1'
#
loop_
_entity.id
_entity.type
_entity.pdbx_description
1 polymer ?
#
loop_
_entity_poly.entity_id
_entity_poly.type
_entity_poly.pdbx_seq_one_letter_code
_entity_poly.pdbx_strand_id
1 'polypeptide(L)'
;MSAKDIKQFHNLLNELIHLPQESEWVEFKNNNKDPKVIGENISAMANSATIASRLNAYMVWGIEDTTHNIVGTTFKPSCTKHNNQELESWLLQKLEPKVDFSFYEFNYQGADIVILEIKPTRFKPVKFDGVEYVRIGSYTKKLQMFPEKERELWRSLERIPFERQIAMKGIEGEKVLQLLDFSKYFDMTHQPLPQTQQGILEKLADEQLIAKDDNKWHITNLGAILLAKNLANFDFLGRKGLRIIRYKGNTKFTTIKEIESQAGYAVDFSFIMSSIKALLPSYEEIGLSFRREVNTYPDIALRELVANALIHQDFNISGTSPMVEIFTHRIEITNAGAPLVEVNRLMDKPPRSRNEILAKLMRRMDICEERGTGIDKVISLIEHNQMPAPLFEDLGDYTRVTLFSYKEFSSMSKEERLRACYWHCVFKYTIHEQMNNTSLRQRFENSVSGQMISKIIREAQEKRLIKIFDEEAGTKAMKYIPFWA
;
A
#
# COMPACT_ATOMS: atom_id res chain seq x y z
N MET A 1 28.11 -9.48 -3.76
CA MET A 1 27.08 -8.41 -3.72
C MET A 1 27.56 -7.21 -4.52
N SER A 2 26.69 -6.58 -5.31
CA SER A 2 27.01 -5.31 -5.97
C SER A 2 26.96 -4.14 -4.97
N ALA A 3 27.62 -3.01 -5.28
CA ALA A 3 27.56 -1.82 -4.41
C ALA A 3 26.11 -1.29 -4.24
N LYS A 4 25.24 -1.54 -5.21
CA LYS A 4 23.80 -1.20 -5.16
C LYS A 4 23.05 -2.06 -4.14
N ASP A 5 23.40 -3.35 -4.07
CA ASP A 5 22.78 -4.28 -3.11
C ASP A 5 23.19 -3.93 -1.67
N ILE A 6 24.46 -3.58 -1.44
CA ILE A 6 24.95 -3.20 -0.11
C ILE A 6 24.21 -1.96 0.41
N LYS A 7 24.01 -0.94 -0.42
CA LYS A 7 23.27 0.27 -0.03
C LYS A 7 21.81 -0.06 0.34
N GLN A 8 21.18 -0.99 -0.37
CA GLN A 8 19.82 -1.42 -0.06
C GLN A 8 19.74 -2.12 1.31
N PHE A 9 20.72 -2.97 1.65
CA PHE A 9 20.77 -3.64 2.95
C PHE A 9 21.11 -2.68 4.10
N HIS A 10 21.90 -1.64 3.86
CA HIS A 10 22.12 -0.59 4.84
C HIS A 10 20.84 0.17 5.18
N ASN A 11 20.03 0.49 4.16
CA ASN A 11 18.74 1.16 4.37
C ASN A 11 17.75 0.25 5.12
N LEU A 12 17.67 -1.03 4.72
CA LEU A 12 16.85 -2.01 5.41
C LEU A 12 17.25 -2.15 6.88
N LEU A 13 18.54 -2.27 7.18
CA LEU A 13 19.04 -2.34 8.54
C LEU A 13 18.60 -1.11 9.35
N ASN A 14 18.76 0.09 8.79
CA ASN A 14 18.29 1.31 9.44
C ASN A 14 16.79 1.33 9.70
N GLU A 15 15.97 0.81 8.80
CA GLU A 15 14.53 0.68 9.01
C GLU A 15 14.24 -0.27 10.18
N LEU A 16 14.92 -1.42 10.23
CA LEU A 16 14.66 -2.45 11.24
C LEU A 16 15.08 -2.01 12.65
N ILE A 17 16.25 -1.40 12.83
CA ILE A 17 16.74 -0.97 14.16
C ILE A 17 15.93 0.18 14.76
N HIS A 18 15.17 0.93 13.95
CA HIS A 18 14.31 2.01 14.43
C HIS A 18 12.89 1.54 14.80
N LEU A 19 12.59 0.24 14.67
CA LEU A 19 11.35 -0.32 15.19
C LEU A 19 11.32 -0.18 16.72
N PRO A 20 10.16 0.14 17.32
CA PRO A 20 10.07 0.38 18.77
C PRO A 20 10.42 -0.87 19.60
N GLN A 21 10.22 -2.05 19.06
CA GLN A 21 10.54 -3.35 19.66
C GLN A 21 10.58 -4.46 18.60
N GLU A 22 11.15 -5.60 18.96
CA GLU A 22 11.00 -6.82 18.17
C GLU A 22 9.53 -7.16 17.92
N SER A 23 9.26 -7.75 16.79
CA SER A 23 7.90 -8.07 16.36
C SER A 23 7.77 -9.52 15.88
N GLU A 24 6.56 -9.95 15.52
CA GLU A 24 6.32 -11.29 14.98
C GLU A 24 7.09 -11.55 13.65
N TRP A 25 7.69 -10.53 13.03
CA TRP A 25 8.41 -10.63 11.75
C TRP A 25 9.83 -10.06 11.77
N VAL A 26 10.32 -9.56 12.93
CA VAL A 26 11.70 -9.10 13.10
C VAL A 26 12.28 -9.65 14.40
N GLU A 27 13.49 -10.19 14.32
CA GLU A 27 14.25 -10.72 15.46
C GLU A 27 15.68 -10.23 15.41
N PHE A 28 16.20 -9.72 16.52
CA PHE A 28 17.59 -9.33 16.67
C PHE A 28 18.39 -10.37 17.43
N LYS A 29 19.63 -10.55 17.07
CA LYS A 29 20.57 -11.46 17.74
C LYS A 29 21.95 -10.81 17.81
N ASN A 30 22.60 -10.92 18.93
CA ASN A 30 24.01 -10.56 19.03
C ASN A 30 24.86 -11.60 18.28
N ASN A 31 25.05 -12.80 18.85
CA ASN A 31 25.94 -13.84 18.30
C ASN A 31 25.36 -15.26 18.38
N ASN A 32 24.07 -15.44 18.68
CA ASN A 32 23.48 -16.79 18.75
C ASN A 32 23.42 -17.41 17.36
N LYS A 33 24.23 -18.44 17.13
CA LYS A 33 24.37 -19.17 15.87
C LYS A 33 23.95 -20.63 15.95
N ASP A 34 23.15 -21.01 16.94
CA ASP A 34 22.62 -22.37 17.05
C ASP A 34 21.72 -22.68 15.84
N PRO A 35 22.10 -23.66 14.99
CA PRO A 35 21.35 -24.02 13.79
C PRO A 35 19.90 -24.44 14.07
N LYS A 36 19.67 -25.10 15.23
CA LYS A 36 18.31 -25.51 15.61
C LYS A 36 17.44 -24.29 15.92
N VAL A 37 17.96 -23.34 16.68
CA VAL A 37 17.25 -22.09 17.00
C VAL A 37 16.98 -21.30 15.73
N ILE A 38 17.93 -21.23 14.79
CA ILE A 38 17.74 -20.58 13.49
C ILE A 38 16.58 -21.25 12.73
N GLY A 39 16.57 -22.61 12.64
CA GLY A 39 15.53 -23.34 11.94
C GLY A 39 14.14 -23.17 12.56
N GLU A 40 14.02 -23.21 13.88
CA GLU A 40 12.77 -22.94 14.62
C GLU A 40 12.25 -21.53 14.32
N ASN A 41 13.16 -20.52 14.29
CA ASN A 41 12.80 -19.15 13.96
C ASN A 41 12.41 -18.99 12.47
N ILE A 42 13.07 -19.66 11.52
CA ILE A 42 12.65 -19.64 10.11
C ILE A 42 11.21 -20.15 9.99
N SER A 43 10.89 -21.28 10.62
CA SER A 43 9.51 -21.80 10.64
C SER A 43 8.53 -20.79 11.25
N ALA A 44 8.86 -20.28 12.44
CA ALA A 44 7.99 -19.34 13.16
C ALA A 44 7.74 -18.05 12.38
N MET A 45 8.80 -17.48 11.82
CA MET A 45 8.73 -16.19 11.13
C MET A 45 8.09 -16.30 9.75
N ALA A 46 8.31 -17.41 9.02
CA ALA A 46 7.59 -17.68 7.77
C ALA A 46 6.08 -17.78 8.00
N ASN A 47 5.65 -18.50 9.06
CA ASN A 47 4.26 -18.66 9.44
C ASN A 47 3.65 -17.33 9.92
N SER A 48 4.35 -16.58 10.77
CA SER A 48 3.87 -15.30 11.29
C SER A 48 3.84 -14.21 10.22
N ALA A 49 4.79 -14.18 9.30
CA ALA A 49 4.75 -13.27 8.15
C ALA A 49 3.53 -13.51 7.26
N THR A 50 3.10 -14.78 7.12
CA THR A 50 1.87 -15.15 6.40
C THR A 50 0.63 -14.62 7.11
N ILE A 51 0.52 -14.82 8.43
CA ILE A 51 -0.58 -14.29 9.25
C ILE A 51 -0.64 -12.76 9.12
N ALA A 52 0.51 -12.09 9.30
CA ALA A 52 0.62 -10.63 9.25
C ALA A 52 0.60 -10.05 7.83
N SER A 53 0.41 -10.88 6.78
CA SER A 53 0.43 -10.46 5.37
C SER A 53 1.70 -9.66 4.99
N ARG A 54 2.85 -9.99 5.59
CA ARG A 54 4.14 -9.38 5.30
C ARG A 54 4.81 -10.02 4.10
N LEU A 55 5.65 -9.26 3.37
CA LEU A 55 6.44 -9.77 2.24
C LEU A 55 7.60 -10.64 2.68
N ASN A 56 8.23 -10.24 3.77
CA ASN A 56 9.41 -10.86 4.34
C ASN A 56 9.35 -10.78 5.86
N ALA A 57 10.06 -11.68 6.49
CA ALA A 57 10.49 -11.55 7.88
C ALA A 57 12.02 -11.53 7.93
N TYR A 58 12.59 -11.00 9.01
CA TYR A 58 14.02 -10.76 9.10
C TYR A 58 14.59 -11.20 10.45
N MET A 59 15.69 -11.97 10.41
CA MET A 59 16.56 -12.12 11.57
C MET A 59 17.85 -11.35 11.30
N VAL A 60 18.29 -10.58 12.27
CA VAL A 60 19.48 -9.73 12.14
C VAL A 60 20.48 -10.05 13.25
N TRP A 61 21.69 -10.41 12.89
CA TRP A 61 22.79 -10.61 13.82
C TRP A 61 23.71 -9.40 13.83
N GLY A 62 24.26 -9.11 15.02
CA GLY A 62 25.13 -7.96 15.27
C GLY A 62 24.38 -6.77 15.87
N ILE A 63 23.14 -6.98 16.29
CA ILE A 63 22.29 -6.01 16.96
C ILE A 63 21.94 -6.53 18.36
N GLU A 64 21.97 -5.65 19.35
CA GLU A 64 21.58 -5.97 20.72
C GLU A 64 20.07 -5.95 20.88
N ASP A 65 19.48 -7.03 21.41
CA ASP A 65 18.02 -7.25 21.47
C ASP A 65 17.25 -6.11 22.20
N THR A 66 17.84 -5.54 23.25
CA THR A 66 17.14 -4.59 24.13
C THR A 66 17.32 -3.13 23.72
N THR A 67 18.49 -2.77 23.25
CA THR A 67 18.86 -1.37 22.94
C THR A 67 18.83 -1.07 21.45
N HIS A 68 18.78 -2.11 20.61
CA HIS A 68 18.96 -2.08 19.15
C HIS A 68 20.30 -1.44 18.73
N ASN A 69 21.29 -1.39 19.62
CA ASN A 69 22.61 -0.89 19.29
C ASN A 69 23.35 -1.87 18.38
N ILE A 70 24.15 -1.31 17.48
CA ILE A 70 25.00 -2.07 16.58
C ILE A 70 26.24 -2.52 17.36
N VAL A 71 26.38 -3.83 17.56
CA VAL A 71 27.50 -4.43 18.32
C VAL A 71 28.39 -5.31 17.44
N GLY A 72 27.93 -5.62 16.22
CA GLY A 72 28.61 -6.53 15.31
C GLY A 72 28.49 -8.00 15.70
N THR A 73 28.73 -8.91 14.74
CA THR A 73 28.66 -10.35 14.94
C THR A 73 29.87 -11.08 14.39
N THR A 74 30.20 -12.22 15.01
CA THR A 74 31.19 -13.19 14.49
C THR A 74 30.53 -14.30 13.69
N PHE A 75 29.20 -14.29 13.57
CA PHE A 75 28.47 -15.29 12.80
C PHE A 75 28.70 -15.08 11.31
N LYS A 76 29.14 -16.12 10.62
CA LYS A 76 29.34 -16.14 9.16
C LYS A 76 28.64 -17.36 8.57
N PRO A 77 27.37 -17.24 8.16
CA PRO A 77 26.59 -18.33 7.59
C PRO A 77 27.28 -19.05 6.44
N SER A 78 27.93 -18.30 5.54
CA SER A 78 28.65 -18.83 4.38
C SER A 78 29.81 -19.80 4.74
N CYS A 79 30.37 -19.70 5.95
CA CYS A 79 31.44 -20.55 6.44
C CYS A 79 30.99 -21.53 7.52
N THR A 80 29.72 -21.44 7.97
CA THR A 80 29.20 -22.26 9.08
C THR A 80 28.76 -23.61 8.59
N LYS A 81 29.23 -24.68 9.25
CA LYS A 81 28.82 -26.07 8.98
C LYS A 81 28.16 -26.66 10.21
N HIS A 82 27.16 -27.51 9.97
CA HIS A 82 26.52 -28.34 10.98
C HIS A 82 26.59 -29.80 10.52
N ASN A 83 27.18 -30.68 11.35
CA ASN A 83 27.41 -32.11 11.03
C ASN A 83 28.08 -32.31 9.64
N ASN A 84 29.14 -31.57 9.36
CA ASN A 84 29.90 -31.57 8.09
C ASN A 84 29.09 -31.11 6.86
N GLN A 85 27.89 -30.58 7.03
CA GLN A 85 27.04 -30.02 5.98
C GLN A 85 27.00 -28.49 6.09
N GLU A 86 26.88 -27.77 4.97
CA GLU A 86 26.67 -26.33 4.97
C GLU A 86 25.36 -25.99 5.68
N LEU A 87 25.36 -24.90 6.47
CA LEU A 87 24.24 -24.51 7.31
C LEU A 87 22.94 -24.34 6.50
N GLU A 88 22.97 -23.63 5.38
CA GLU A 88 21.78 -23.41 4.53
C GLU A 88 21.21 -24.74 3.99
N SER A 89 22.08 -25.62 3.51
CA SER A 89 21.68 -26.92 3.01
C SER A 89 21.03 -27.77 4.11
N TRP A 90 21.58 -27.77 5.32
CA TRP A 90 21.03 -28.49 6.46
C TRP A 90 19.66 -27.92 6.89
N LEU A 91 19.53 -26.58 6.95
CA LEU A 91 18.26 -25.93 7.26
C LEU A 91 17.18 -26.28 6.21
N LEU A 92 17.52 -26.21 4.93
CA LEU A 92 16.60 -26.58 3.85
C LEU A 92 16.15 -28.05 3.95
N GLN A 93 16.99 -28.97 4.40
CA GLN A 93 16.57 -30.37 4.57
C GLN A 93 15.55 -30.54 5.70
N LYS A 94 15.65 -29.75 6.76
CA LYS A 94 14.81 -29.81 7.96
C LYS A 94 13.51 -29.03 7.87
N LEU A 95 13.40 -28.11 6.89
CA LEU A 95 12.21 -27.31 6.66
C LEU A 95 11.24 -28.00 5.70
N GLU A 96 9.95 -28.05 6.07
CA GLU A 96 8.86 -28.58 5.25
C GLU A 96 7.58 -27.74 5.39
N PRO A 97 6.99 -27.19 4.31
CA PRO A 97 7.55 -27.14 2.95
C PRO A 97 8.86 -26.37 2.90
N LYS A 98 9.58 -26.54 1.80
CA LYS A 98 10.74 -25.66 1.55
C LYS A 98 10.25 -24.22 1.47
N VAL A 99 10.88 -23.36 2.24
CA VAL A 99 10.63 -21.92 2.25
C VAL A 99 11.87 -21.21 1.73
N ASP A 100 11.65 -20.17 0.94
CA ASP A 100 12.76 -19.35 0.44
C ASP A 100 13.30 -18.46 1.56
N PHE A 101 14.60 -18.57 1.79
CA PHE A 101 15.32 -17.68 2.67
C PHE A 101 16.72 -17.42 2.14
N SER A 102 17.34 -16.32 2.54
CA SER A 102 18.67 -15.94 2.10
C SER A 102 19.43 -15.21 3.18
N PHE A 103 20.70 -15.57 3.38
CA PHE A 103 21.61 -14.86 4.25
C PHE A 103 22.39 -13.80 3.48
N TYR A 104 22.52 -12.60 4.08
CA TYR A 104 23.29 -11.48 3.56
C TYR A 104 24.29 -11.03 4.60
N GLU A 105 25.58 -11.14 4.28
CA GLU A 105 26.70 -10.73 5.12
C GLU A 105 27.26 -9.41 4.58
N PHE A 106 27.39 -8.37 5.40
CA PHE A 106 27.95 -7.09 5.00
C PHE A 106 28.54 -6.35 6.19
N ASN A 107 29.37 -5.34 5.91
CA ASN A 107 29.90 -4.45 6.93
C ASN A 107 29.07 -3.17 6.98
N TYR A 108 28.71 -2.75 8.18
CA TYR A 108 27.99 -1.52 8.44
C TYR A 108 28.70 -0.72 9.53
N GLN A 109 29.24 0.46 9.17
CA GLN A 109 29.97 1.35 10.08
C GLN A 109 31.12 0.65 10.86
N GLY A 110 31.82 -0.28 10.23
CA GLY A 110 32.90 -1.02 10.84
C GLY A 110 32.49 -2.28 11.62
N ALA A 111 31.20 -2.55 11.77
CA ALA A 111 30.68 -3.75 12.40
C ALA A 111 30.18 -4.77 11.34
N ASP A 112 30.50 -6.04 11.53
CA ASP A 112 29.96 -7.11 10.66
C ASP A 112 28.51 -7.41 11.06
N ILE A 113 27.60 -7.40 10.07
CA ILE A 113 26.16 -7.63 10.23
C ILE A 113 25.75 -8.78 9.32
N VAL A 114 24.81 -9.58 9.78
CA VAL A 114 24.15 -10.62 8.98
C VAL A 114 22.65 -10.40 9.01
N ILE A 115 22.00 -10.36 7.84
CA ILE A 115 20.54 -10.37 7.71
C ILE A 115 20.14 -11.70 7.09
N LEU A 116 19.19 -12.39 7.71
CA LEU A 116 18.46 -13.50 7.14
C LEU A 116 17.09 -13.00 6.72
N GLU A 117 16.85 -12.93 5.42
CA GLU A 117 15.53 -12.65 4.85
C GLU A 117 14.76 -13.97 4.69
N ILE A 118 13.53 -14.02 5.17
CA ILE A 118 12.66 -15.20 5.17
C ILE A 118 11.36 -14.84 4.45
N LYS A 119 10.97 -15.63 3.44
CA LYS A 119 9.69 -15.46 2.74
C LYS A 119 8.54 -16.07 3.52
N PRO A 120 7.33 -15.49 3.46
CA PRO A 120 6.13 -16.11 4.03
C PRO A 120 5.80 -17.42 3.33
N THR A 121 5.19 -18.35 4.06
CA THR A 121 4.67 -19.59 3.48
C THR A 121 3.42 -19.31 2.62
N ARG A 122 3.19 -20.17 1.60
CA ARG A 122 2.10 -19.93 0.63
C ARG A 122 1.03 -21.02 0.61
N PHE A 123 1.35 -22.24 1.01
CA PHE A 123 0.46 -23.40 0.79
C PHE A 123 0.11 -24.14 2.06
N LYS A 124 1.04 -24.31 2.97
CA LYS A 124 0.84 -24.99 4.25
C LYS A 124 1.80 -24.42 5.30
N PRO A 125 1.51 -24.57 6.61
CA PRO A 125 2.42 -24.16 7.67
C PRO A 125 3.81 -24.75 7.48
N VAL A 126 4.84 -23.97 7.73
CA VAL A 126 6.23 -24.42 7.70
C VAL A 126 6.54 -25.17 8.99
N LYS A 127 7.11 -26.37 8.86
CA LYS A 127 7.66 -27.17 9.95
C LYS A 127 9.17 -27.09 9.93
N PHE A 128 9.77 -27.09 11.10
CA PHE A 128 11.19 -27.39 11.26
C PHE A 128 11.32 -28.68 12.09
N ASP A 129 12.00 -29.65 11.53
CA ASP A 129 12.17 -30.99 12.13
C ASP A 129 10.83 -31.64 12.59
N GLY A 130 9.79 -31.47 11.72
CA GLY A 130 8.44 -32.00 11.95
C GLY A 130 7.53 -31.18 12.86
N VAL A 131 8.01 -30.06 13.45
CA VAL A 131 7.25 -29.22 14.37
C VAL A 131 6.97 -27.85 13.74
N GLU A 132 5.72 -27.37 13.83
CA GLU A 132 5.30 -26.04 13.41
C GLU A 132 5.55 -25.02 14.52
N TYR A 133 6.12 -23.87 14.15
CA TYR A 133 6.38 -22.77 15.08
C TYR A 133 5.68 -21.49 14.62
N VAL A 134 5.43 -20.60 15.57
CA VAL A 134 4.85 -19.25 15.36
C VAL A 134 5.48 -18.26 16.34
N ARG A 135 5.47 -17.00 15.98
CA ARG A 135 5.88 -15.91 16.89
C ARG A 135 4.67 -15.42 17.70
N ILE A 136 4.87 -15.27 18.98
CA ILE A 136 3.93 -14.60 19.89
C ILE A 136 4.69 -13.42 20.51
N GLY A 137 4.48 -12.24 19.95
CA GLY A 137 5.36 -11.10 20.21
C GLY A 137 6.79 -11.42 19.78
N SER A 138 7.75 -11.32 20.71
CA SER A 138 9.18 -11.64 20.49
C SER A 138 9.54 -13.11 20.74
N TYR A 139 8.59 -13.99 21.09
CA TYR A 139 8.88 -15.38 21.45
C TYR A 139 8.50 -16.37 20.37
N THR A 140 9.41 -17.30 20.03
CA THR A 140 9.13 -18.46 19.19
C THR A 140 8.47 -19.56 20.03
N LYS A 141 7.28 -20.01 19.63
CA LYS A 141 6.46 -21.01 20.28
C LYS A 141 5.98 -22.06 19.30
N LYS A 142 5.67 -23.26 19.80
CA LYS A 142 5.04 -24.31 18.97
C LYS A 142 3.61 -23.89 18.62
N LEU A 143 3.25 -23.93 17.34
CA LEU A 143 1.95 -23.49 16.82
C LEU A 143 0.78 -24.21 17.46
N GLN A 144 0.90 -25.54 17.69
CA GLN A 144 -0.12 -26.37 18.34
C GLN A 144 -0.57 -25.87 19.74
N MET A 145 0.26 -25.04 20.41
CA MET A 145 -0.09 -24.45 21.71
C MET A 145 -1.01 -23.24 21.57
N PHE A 146 -1.23 -22.75 20.35
CA PHE A 146 -2.00 -21.54 20.05
C PHE A 146 -3.04 -21.83 18.94
N PRO A 147 -4.15 -22.53 19.26
CA PRO A 147 -5.15 -22.93 18.26
C PRO A 147 -5.76 -21.77 17.47
N GLU A 148 -5.81 -20.58 18.07
CA GLU A 148 -6.30 -19.37 17.40
C GLU A 148 -5.34 -18.91 16.28
N LYS A 149 -4.03 -18.91 16.57
CA LYS A 149 -2.98 -18.59 15.58
C LYS A 149 -2.90 -19.63 14.49
N GLU A 150 -3.08 -20.90 14.85
CA GLU A 150 -3.15 -21.99 13.86
C GLU A 150 -4.33 -21.79 12.91
N ARG A 151 -5.51 -21.49 13.43
CA ARG A 151 -6.71 -21.19 12.63
C ARG A 151 -6.51 -19.93 11.75
N GLU A 152 -5.87 -18.90 12.28
CA GLU A 152 -5.55 -17.69 11.55
C GLU A 152 -4.57 -17.97 10.41
N LEU A 153 -3.54 -18.78 10.64
CA LEU A 153 -2.57 -19.21 9.63
C LEU A 153 -3.25 -20.00 8.52
N TRP A 154 -4.07 -21.01 8.86
CA TRP A 154 -4.81 -21.80 7.87
C TRP A 154 -5.76 -20.93 7.05
N ARG A 155 -6.48 -20.01 7.67
CA ARG A 155 -7.31 -19.04 6.95
C ARG A 155 -6.49 -18.17 5.99
N SER A 156 -5.27 -17.83 6.35
CA SER A 156 -4.38 -17.04 5.48
C SER A 156 -3.82 -17.86 4.32
N LEU A 157 -3.60 -19.16 4.51
CA LEU A 157 -3.11 -20.10 3.50
C LEU A 157 -4.21 -20.61 2.56
N GLU A 158 -5.41 -20.85 3.07
CA GLU A 158 -6.58 -21.31 2.30
C GLU A 158 -7.26 -20.18 1.52
N ARG A 159 -6.80 -18.94 1.63
CA ARG A 159 -7.37 -17.82 0.92
C ARG A 159 -7.28 -18.03 -0.59
N ILE A 160 -8.36 -18.58 -1.15
CA ILE A 160 -8.71 -18.24 -2.53
C ILE A 160 -8.84 -16.72 -2.54
N PRO A 161 -8.06 -15.99 -3.36
CA PRO A 161 -8.18 -14.54 -3.44
C PRO A 161 -9.65 -14.14 -3.54
N PHE A 162 -10.06 -13.12 -2.79
CA PHE A 162 -11.45 -12.66 -2.79
C PHE A 162 -12.02 -12.56 -4.21
N GLU A 163 -11.23 -12.07 -5.13
CA GLU A 163 -11.59 -11.89 -6.53
C GLU A 163 -12.06 -13.18 -7.23
N ARG A 164 -11.47 -14.34 -6.88
CA ARG A 164 -11.78 -15.65 -7.46
C ARG A 164 -12.87 -16.41 -6.72
N GLN A 165 -13.28 -15.95 -5.55
CA GLN A 165 -14.39 -16.54 -4.83
C GLN A 165 -15.70 -16.33 -5.61
N ILE A 166 -16.67 -17.20 -5.38
CA ILE A 166 -17.95 -17.18 -6.10
C ILE A 166 -18.96 -16.34 -5.33
N ALA A 167 -19.45 -15.28 -5.99
CA ALA A 167 -20.52 -14.41 -5.49
C ALA A 167 -21.91 -15.04 -5.70
N MET A 168 -22.09 -15.76 -6.80
CA MET A 168 -23.36 -16.44 -7.10
C MET A 168 -23.12 -17.73 -7.89
N LYS A 169 -23.75 -18.83 -7.44
CA LYS A 169 -23.53 -20.18 -7.98
C LYS A 169 -24.71 -20.69 -8.81
N GLY A 170 -24.42 -21.52 -9.83
CA GLY A 170 -25.37 -22.43 -10.45
C GLY A 170 -26.50 -21.77 -11.25
N ILE A 171 -26.23 -20.64 -11.91
CA ILE A 171 -27.21 -19.87 -12.67
C ILE A 171 -27.11 -20.11 -14.18
N GLU A 172 -28.19 -19.84 -14.90
CA GLU A 172 -28.25 -19.88 -16.37
C GLU A 172 -27.50 -18.68 -16.97
N GLY A 173 -26.97 -18.84 -18.19
CA GLY A 173 -26.23 -17.78 -18.88
C GLY A 173 -27.04 -16.50 -19.06
N GLU A 174 -28.36 -16.61 -19.36
CA GLU A 174 -29.25 -15.47 -19.43
C GLU A 174 -29.30 -14.68 -18.14
N LYS A 175 -29.34 -15.38 -16.99
CA LYS A 175 -29.34 -14.74 -15.66
C LYS A 175 -28.01 -13.99 -15.36
N VAL A 176 -26.87 -14.52 -15.82
CA VAL A 176 -25.58 -13.82 -15.75
C VAL A 176 -25.69 -12.46 -16.46
N LEU A 177 -26.19 -12.44 -17.70
CA LEU A 177 -26.31 -11.21 -18.51
C LEU A 177 -27.36 -10.24 -17.97
N GLN A 178 -28.37 -10.74 -17.23
CA GLN A 178 -29.31 -9.88 -16.52
C GLN A 178 -28.68 -9.18 -15.32
N LEU A 179 -27.78 -9.84 -14.59
CA LEU A 179 -27.14 -9.35 -13.35
C LEU A 179 -25.92 -8.48 -13.62
N LEU A 180 -25.13 -8.80 -14.64
CA LEU A 180 -23.92 -8.06 -15.00
C LEU A 180 -24.16 -7.12 -16.17
N ASP A 181 -23.57 -5.94 -16.14
CA ASP A 181 -23.49 -5.03 -17.28
C ASP A 181 -22.29 -5.42 -18.16
N PHE A 182 -22.48 -6.49 -18.93
CA PHE A 182 -21.44 -7.00 -19.83
C PHE A 182 -21.11 -6.02 -20.95
N SER A 183 -22.07 -5.22 -21.42
CA SER A 183 -21.83 -4.22 -22.48
C SER A 183 -20.77 -3.20 -22.03
N LYS A 184 -20.84 -2.77 -20.78
CA LYS A 184 -19.87 -1.87 -20.20
C LYS A 184 -18.44 -2.42 -20.24
N TYR A 185 -18.26 -3.74 -20.05
CA TYR A 185 -16.96 -4.39 -20.18
C TYR A 185 -16.38 -4.22 -21.59
N PHE A 186 -17.16 -4.55 -22.62
CA PHE A 186 -16.70 -4.47 -24.01
C PHE A 186 -16.44 -3.02 -24.44
N ASP A 187 -17.31 -2.10 -24.06
CA ASP A 187 -17.15 -0.66 -24.37
C ASP A 187 -15.86 -0.10 -23.77
N MET A 188 -15.61 -0.33 -22.47
CA MET A 188 -14.47 0.25 -21.77
C MET A 188 -13.15 -0.45 -22.10
N THR A 189 -13.20 -1.72 -22.57
CA THR A 189 -11.98 -2.43 -23.02
C THR A 189 -11.72 -2.29 -24.51
N HIS A 190 -12.58 -1.55 -25.24
CA HIS A 190 -12.52 -1.36 -26.70
C HIS A 190 -12.52 -2.69 -27.47
N GLN A 191 -13.22 -3.71 -26.94
CA GLN A 191 -13.36 -5.00 -27.60
C GLN A 191 -14.68 -5.11 -28.33
N PRO A 192 -14.72 -5.81 -29.50
CA PRO A 192 -15.97 -6.03 -30.21
C PRO A 192 -16.90 -6.92 -29.37
N LEU A 193 -18.16 -6.53 -29.26
CA LEU A 193 -19.20 -7.32 -28.60
C LEU A 193 -19.51 -8.57 -29.44
N PRO A 194 -19.37 -9.79 -28.88
CA PRO A 194 -19.74 -11.02 -29.60
C PRO A 194 -21.23 -11.04 -29.96
N GLN A 195 -21.56 -11.60 -31.13
CA GLN A 195 -22.95 -11.65 -31.62
C GLN A 195 -23.82 -12.67 -30.90
N THR A 196 -23.21 -13.65 -30.22
CA THR A 196 -23.92 -14.72 -29.53
C THR A 196 -23.80 -14.61 -28.02
N GLN A 197 -24.85 -14.98 -27.32
CA GLN A 197 -24.85 -15.07 -25.85
C GLN A 197 -23.70 -15.95 -25.35
N GLN A 198 -23.48 -17.10 -26.00
CA GLN A 198 -22.39 -18.02 -25.61
C GLN A 198 -21.01 -17.36 -25.76
N GLY A 199 -20.78 -16.63 -26.86
CA GLY A 199 -19.49 -15.91 -27.05
C GLY A 199 -19.25 -14.81 -26.01
N ILE A 200 -20.31 -14.12 -25.56
CA ILE A 200 -20.22 -13.15 -24.48
C ILE A 200 -19.80 -13.84 -23.16
N LEU A 201 -20.47 -14.94 -22.81
CA LEU A 201 -20.20 -15.70 -21.60
C LEU A 201 -18.79 -16.30 -21.61
N GLU A 202 -18.36 -16.88 -22.72
CA GLU A 202 -17.00 -17.40 -22.87
C GLU A 202 -15.95 -16.29 -22.67
N LYS A 203 -16.17 -15.11 -23.26
CA LYS A 203 -15.26 -13.98 -23.08
C LYS A 203 -15.18 -13.49 -21.64
N LEU A 204 -16.32 -13.42 -20.95
CA LEU A 204 -16.34 -13.07 -19.51
C LEU A 204 -15.66 -14.13 -18.64
N ALA A 205 -15.72 -15.41 -19.04
CA ALA A 205 -15.04 -16.51 -18.35
C ALA A 205 -13.52 -16.45 -18.55
N ASP A 206 -13.04 -16.14 -19.76
CA ASP A 206 -11.60 -15.94 -20.03
C ASP A 206 -11.00 -14.85 -19.13
N GLU A 207 -11.80 -13.84 -18.79
CA GLU A 207 -11.41 -12.75 -17.89
C GLU A 207 -11.63 -13.06 -16.39
N GLN A 208 -12.05 -14.28 -16.07
CA GLN A 208 -12.33 -14.72 -14.69
C GLN A 208 -13.48 -13.93 -14.00
N LEU A 209 -14.28 -13.22 -14.76
CA LEU A 209 -15.47 -12.50 -14.26
C LEU A 209 -16.60 -13.47 -13.91
N ILE A 210 -16.65 -14.58 -14.62
CA ILE A 210 -17.53 -15.72 -14.36
C ILE A 210 -16.74 -17.02 -14.50
N ALA A 211 -17.28 -18.12 -13.97
CA ALA A 211 -16.73 -19.45 -14.13
C ALA A 211 -17.82 -20.40 -14.67
N LYS A 212 -17.43 -21.36 -15.50
CA LYS A 212 -18.31 -22.39 -16.02
C LYS A 212 -18.18 -23.67 -15.18
N ASP A 213 -19.32 -24.27 -14.86
CA ASP A 213 -19.39 -25.56 -14.18
C ASP A 213 -20.49 -26.41 -14.87
N ASP A 214 -20.07 -27.40 -15.63
CA ASP A 214 -20.92 -28.17 -16.52
C ASP A 214 -21.81 -27.28 -17.44
N ASN A 215 -23.12 -27.31 -17.22
CA ASN A 215 -24.09 -26.50 -17.96
C ASN A 215 -24.54 -25.23 -17.26
N LYS A 216 -23.92 -24.89 -16.09
CA LYS A 216 -24.25 -23.73 -15.29
C LYS A 216 -23.08 -22.75 -15.26
N TRP A 217 -23.40 -21.54 -14.84
CA TRP A 217 -22.42 -20.48 -14.67
C TRP A 217 -22.39 -20.01 -13.22
N HIS A 218 -21.24 -19.52 -12.81
CA HIS A 218 -21.01 -18.89 -11.52
C HIS A 218 -20.50 -17.48 -11.75
N ILE A 219 -21.02 -16.50 -11.04
CA ILE A 219 -20.43 -15.15 -11.04
C ILE A 219 -19.39 -15.10 -9.95
N THR A 220 -18.17 -14.68 -10.27
CA THR A 220 -17.09 -14.46 -9.31
C THR A 220 -17.31 -13.15 -8.56
N ASN A 221 -16.64 -12.99 -7.40
CA ASN A 221 -16.65 -11.70 -6.70
C ASN A 221 -16.05 -10.59 -7.58
N LEU A 222 -15.02 -10.90 -8.39
CA LEU A 222 -14.46 -9.97 -9.37
C LEU A 222 -15.51 -9.48 -10.35
N GLY A 223 -16.27 -10.42 -10.97
CA GLY A 223 -17.32 -10.08 -11.91
C GLY A 223 -18.42 -9.23 -11.29
N ALA A 224 -18.84 -9.57 -10.07
CA ALA A 224 -19.87 -8.83 -9.35
C ALA A 224 -19.37 -7.42 -8.95
N ILE A 225 -18.20 -7.30 -8.31
CA ILE A 225 -17.63 -6.00 -7.88
C ILE A 225 -17.39 -5.06 -9.07
N LEU A 226 -17.00 -5.60 -10.23
CA LEU A 226 -16.68 -4.78 -11.39
C LEU A 226 -17.90 -4.42 -12.22
N LEU A 227 -18.80 -5.40 -12.48
CA LEU A 227 -19.85 -5.29 -13.50
C LEU A 227 -21.28 -5.48 -13.00
N ALA A 228 -21.53 -5.67 -11.72
CA ALA A 228 -22.89 -5.81 -11.22
C ALA A 228 -23.75 -4.59 -11.60
N LYS A 229 -24.96 -4.82 -12.10
CA LYS A 229 -25.98 -3.75 -12.24
C LYS A 229 -26.49 -3.28 -10.89
N ASN A 230 -26.46 -4.18 -9.88
CA ASN A 230 -26.74 -3.85 -8.49
C ASN A 230 -25.99 -4.83 -7.56
N LEU A 231 -25.09 -4.32 -6.73
CA LEU A 231 -24.29 -5.09 -5.77
C LEU A 231 -25.15 -5.77 -4.69
N ALA A 232 -26.32 -5.23 -4.39
CA ALA A 232 -27.24 -5.82 -3.41
C ALA A 232 -27.82 -7.18 -3.86
N ASN A 233 -27.70 -7.54 -5.14
CA ASN A 233 -28.08 -8.86 -5.64
C ASN A 233 -27.10 -9.97 -5.24
N PHE A 234 -25.97 -9.62 -4.63
CA PHE A 234 -24.90 -10.54 -4.26
C PHE A 234 -24.68 -10.49 -2.75
N ASP A 235 -24.68 -11.66 -2.13
CA ASP A 235 -24.42 -11.79 -0.70
C ASP A 235 -23.08 -11.14 -0.33
N PHE A 236 -23.04 -10.40 0.78
CA PHE A 236 -21.88 -9.69 1.31
C PHE A 236 -21.30 -8.53 0.47
N LEU A 237 -21.78 -8.30 -0.76
CA LEU A 237 -21.25 -7.25 -1.64
C LEU A 237 -22.03 -5.93 -1.59
N GLY A 238 -23.25 -5.93 -1.08
CA GLY A 238 -24.12 -4.75 -1.05
C GLY A 238 -23.49 -3.51 -0.38
N ARG A 239 -22.60 -3.70 0.59
CA ARG A 239 -21.87 -2.60 1.27
C ARG A 239 -20.47 -2.33 0.70
N LYS A 240 -20.14 -2.85 -0.48
CA LYS A 240 -18.86 -2.60 -1.13
C LYS A 240 -18.93 -1.43 -2.12
N GLY A 241 -20.11 -0.87 -2.36
CA GLY A 241 -20.28 0.38 -3.09
C GLY A 241 -19.66 1.56 -2.36
N LEU A 242 -19.20 2.56 -3.12
CA LEU A 242 -18.59 3.77 -2.55
C LEU A 242 -19.67 4.71 -2.01
N ARG A 243 -19.45 5.23 -0.81
CA ARG A 243 -20.32 6.23 -0.18
C ARG A 243 -19.68 7.61 -0.27
N ILE A 244 -20.46 8.59 -0.69
CA ILE A 244 -20.05 10.00 -0.80
C ILE A 244 -20.90 10.80 0.18
N ILE A 245 -20.26 11.47 1.13
CA ILE A 245 -20.95 12.21 2.19
C ILE A 245 -20.46 13.67 2.18
N ARG A 246 -21.38 14.61 2.02
CA ARG A 246 -21.09 16.04 2.14
C ARG A 246 -21.55 16.54 3.51
N TYR A 247 -20.60 17.09 4.28
CA TYR A 247 -20.88 17.71 5.58
C TYR A 247 -20.94 19.23 5.50
N LYS A 248 -21.68 19.83 6.43
CA LYS A 248 -21.69 21.28 6.66
C LYS A 248 -20.49 21.68 7.54
N GLY A 249 -19.61 22.50 7.02
CA GLY A 249 -18.40 22.91 7.75
C GLY A 249 -17.30 21.85 7.76
N ASN A 250 -16.55 21.76 8.85
CA ASN A 250 -15.38 20.91 9.00
C ASN A 250 -15.58 19.74 9.97
N THR A 251 -16.82 19.50 10.43
CA THR A 251 -17.18 18.42 11.35
C THR A 251 -18.22 17.50 10.75
N LYS A 252 -18.31 16.28 11.27
CA LYS A 252 -19.28 15.25 10.83
C LYS A 252 -20.68 15.40 11.44
N PHE A 253 -20.96 16.49 12.17
CA PHE A 253 -22.22 16.65 12.91
C PHE A 253 -23.46 16.85 12.00
N THR A 254 -23.29 17.52 10.88
CA THR A 254 -24.42 17.85 10.00
C THR A 254 -24.12 17.40 8.59
N THR A 255 -24.84 16.37 8.14
CA THR A 255 -24.80 15.90 6.75
C THR A 255 -25.69 16.78 5.88
N ILE A 256 -25.14 17.28 4.77
CA ILE A 256 -25.91 18.00 3.73
C ILE A 256 -26.51 17.00 2.75
N LYS A 257 -25.71 16.06 2.29
CA LYS A 257 -26.13 15.04 1.31
C LYS A 257 -25.27 13.78 1.46
N GLU A 258 -25.92 12.64 1.21
CA GLU A 258 -25.27 11.34 1.12
C GLU A 258 -25.68 10.67 -0.18
N ILE A 259 -24.74 10.05 -0.88
CA ILE A 259 -24.94 9.28 -2.11
C ILE A 259 -24.19 7.97 -1.95
N GLU A 260 -24.83 6.86 -2.29
CA GLU A 260 -24.21 5.54 -2.27
C GLU A 260 -24.25 4.95 -3.67
N SER A 261 -23.09 4.50 -4.17
CA SER A 261 -23.00 3.73 -5.41
C SER A 261 -23.58 2.34 -5.18
N GLN A 262 -24.45 1.91 -6.07
CA GLN A 262 -25.13 0.62 -5.97
C GLN A 262 -24.66 -0.39 -7.01
N ALA A 263 -24.03 0.05 -8.07
CA ALA A 263 -23.55 -0.83 -9.13
C ALA A 263 -22.06 -1.15 -8.99
N GLY A 264 -21.56 -2.04 -9.83
CA GLY A 264 -20.15 -2.41 -9.89
C GLY A 264 -19.27 -1.22 -10.28
N TYR A 265 -18.00 -1.29 -9.92
CA TYR A 265 -17.08 -0.16 -10.04
C TYR A 265 -16.93 0.37 -11.48
N ALA A 266 -16.84 -0.51 -12.48
CA ALA A 266 -16.78 -0.07 -13.87
C ALA A 266 -18.08 0.56 -14.35
N VAL A 267 -19.22 0.10 -13.82
CA VAL A 267 -20.54 0.62 -14.18
C VAL A 267 -20.76 2.01 -13.61
N ASP A 268 -20.46 2.19 -12.32
CA ASP A 268 -20.77 3.43 -11.58
C ASP A 268 -19.62 4.44 -11.53
N PHE A 269 -18.41 4.14 -12.01
CA PHE A 269 -17.26 5.04 -11.81
C PHE A 269 -17.51 6.47 -12.31
N SER A 270 -18.11 6.62 -13.48
CA SER A 270 -18.45 7.93 -14.04
C SER A 270 -19.49 8.67 -13.19
N PHE A 271 -20.50 7.94 -12.67
CA PHE A 271 -21.49 8.48 -11.74
C PHE A 271 -20.84 8.91 -10.41
N ILE A 272 -19.94 8.09 -9.86
CA ILE A 272 -19.17 8.41 -8.66
C ILE A 272 -18.40 9.73 -8.84
N MET A 273 -17.63 9.84 -9.93
CA MET A 273 -16.82 11.03 -10.17
C MET A 273 -17.66 12.29 -10.41
N SER A 274 -18.76 12.19 -11.16
CA SER A 274 -19.69 13.31 -11.37
C SER A 274 -20.39 13.72 -10.06
N SER A 275 -20.76 12.74 -9.22
CA SER A 275 -21.37 13.00 -7.91
C SER A 275 -20.41 13.70 -6.95
N ILE A 276 -19.15 13.27 -6.90
CA ILE A 276 -18.12 13.95 -6.11
C ILE A 276 -18.00 15.40 -6.57
N LYS A 277 -17.82 15.64 -7.88
CA LYS A 277 -17.71 17.00 -8.46
C LYS A 277 -18.91 17.89 -8.11
N ALA A 278 -20.13 17.37 -8.24
CA ALA A 278 -21.35 18.12 -7.93
C ALA A 278 -21.48 18.48 -6.44
N LEU A 279 -20.78 17.75 -5.56
CA LEU A 279 -20.80 18.00 -4.11
C LEU A 279 -19.60 18.81 -3.61
N LEU A 280 -18.59 19.07 -4.46
CA LEU A 280 -17.46 19.92 -4.08
C LEU A 280 -17.93 21.36 -3.79
N PRO A 281 -17.24 22.05 -2.85
CA PRO A 281 -17.40 23.49 -2.74
C PRO A 281 -16.93 24.14 -4.05
N SER A 282 -17.82 24.88 -4.71
CA SER A 282 -17.43 25.73 -5.84
C SER A 282 -17.00 27.08 -5.33
N TYR A 283 -15.89 27.61 -5.85
CA TYR A 283 -15.49 28.98 -5.68
C TYR A 283 -15.64 29.67 -7.05
N GLU A 284 -16.41 30.74 -7.07
CA GLU A 284 -16.49 31.60 -8.27
C GLU A 284 -15.28 32.55 -8.28
N GLU A 285 -14.42 32.42 -9.25
CA GLU A 285 -13.40 33.41 -9.55
C GLU A 285 -14.05 34.47 -10.47
N ILE A 286 -14.30 35.66 -9.90
CA ILE A 286 -14.86 36.79 -10.64
C ILE A 286 -13.71 37.53 -11.33
N GLY A 287 -13.37 37.11 -12.55
CA GLY A 287 -12.47 37.87 -13.43
C GLY A 287 -13.18 39.08 -14.08
N LEU A 288 -12.41 40.03 -14.61
CA LEU A 288 -12.92 41.26 -15.22
C LEU A 288 -13.89 41.04 -16.41
N SER A 289 -13.93 39.88 -17.02
CA SER A 289 -14.75 39.61 -18.21
C SER A 289 -15.54 38.28 -18.20
N PHE A 290 -15.18 37.31 -17.35
CA PHE A 290 -15.85 36.01 -17.28
C PHE A 290 -15.85 35.45 -15.86
N ARG A 291 -16.97 34.83 -15.45
CA ARG A 291 -17.04 33.95 -14.27
C ARG A 291 -16.49 32.59 -14.68
N ARG A 292 -15.46 32.13 -13.99
CA ARG A 292 -14.92 30.80 -14.17
C ARG A 292 -15.15 30.00 -12.87
N GLU A 293 -15.83 28.89 -12.96
CA GLU A 293 -15.90 27.92 -11.87
C GLU A 293 -14.54 27.23 -11.80
N VAL A 294 -13.79 27.44 -10.73
CA VAL A 294 -12.50 26.79 -10.51
C VAL A 294 -12.74 25.58 -9.64
N ASN A 295 -12.39 24.40 -10.17
CA ASN A 295 -12.42 23.18 -9.39
C ASN A 295 -11.45 23.29 -8.22
N THR A 296 -11.98 23.11 -7.00
CA THR A 296 -11.19 23.20 -5.76
C THR A 296 -10.07 22.17 -5.69
N TYR A 297 -10.16 21.09 -6.45
CA TYR A 297 -9.19 19.98 -6.47
C TYR A 297 -8.92 19.53 -7.91
N PRO A 298 -7.67 19.13 -8.25
CA PRO A 298 -7.36 18.58 -9.57
C PRO A 298 -8.15 17.30 -9.85
N ASP A 299 -8.89 17.25 -10.95
CA ASP A 299 -9.72 16.11 -11.34
C ASP A 299 -8.96 14.80 -11.41
N ILE A 300 -7.74 14.85 -11.96
CA ILE A 300 -6.87 13.66 -12.10
C ILE A 300 -6.46 13.14 -10.73
N ALA A 301 -6.14 14.03 -9.79
CA ALA A 301 -5.76 13.63 -8.43
C ALA A 301 -6.94 12.94 -7.70
N LEU A 302 -8.15 13.53 -7.81
CA LEU A 302 -9.35 12.92 -7.22
C LEU A 302 -9.65 11.55 -7.84
N ARG A 303 -9.59 11.45 -9.17
CA ARG A 303 -9.85 10.19 -9.89
C ARG A 303 -8.90 9.09 -9.45
N GLU A 304 -7.61 9.40 -9.37
CA GLU A 304 -6.57 8.45 -8.97
C GLU A 304 -6.76 7.97 -7.53
N LEU A 305 -7.02 8.88 -6.59
CA LEU A 305 -7.20 8.52 -5.19
C LEU A 305 -8.49 7.73 -4.94
N VAL A 306 -9.57 8.06 -5.66
CA VAL A 306 -10.83 7.28 -5.60
C VAL A 306 -10.63 5.89 -6.17
N ALA A 307 -9.98 5.76 -7.34
CA ALA A 307 -9.67 4.46 -7.94
C ALA A 307 -8.79 3.61 -7.02
N ASN A 308 -7.76 4.21 -6.39
CA ASN A 308 -6.90 3.54 -5.43
C ASN A 308 -7.68 3.06 -4.20
N ALA A 309 -8.62 3.85 -3.68
CA ALA A 309 -9.47 3.44 -2.56
C ALA A 309 -10.36 2.24 -2.91
N LEU A 310 -10.85 2.12 -4.15
CA LEU A 310 -11.62 0.98 -4.63
C LEU A 310 -10.75 -0.28 -4.80
N ILE A 311 -9.56 -0.13 -5.39
CA ILE A 311 -8.65 -1.24 -5.69
C ILE A 311 -8.01 -1.82 -4.42
N HIS A 312 -7.62 -0.97 -3.47
CA HIS A 312 -6.84 -1.40 -2.31
C HIS A 312 -7.66 -1.82 -1.11
N GLN A 313 -8.99 -1.90 -1.23
CA GLN A 313 -9.84 -2.44 -0.18
C GLN A 313 -9.43 -3.83 0.27
N ASP A 314 -9.52 -4.10 1.55
CA ASP A 314 -9.63 -5.46 2.06
C ASP A 314 -11.12 -5.86 2.06
N PHE A 315 -11.51 -6.60 1.04
CA PHE A 315 -12.88 -7.08 0.90
C PHE A 315 -13.30 -8.09 1.96
N ASN A 316 -12.36 -8.67 2.71
CA ASN A 316 -12.64 -9.60 3.80
C ASN A 316 -13.13 -8.87 5.07
N ILE A 317 -12.86 -7.56 5.20
CA ILE A 317 -13.41 -6.75 6.29
C ILE A 317 -14.88 -6.46 5.97
N SER A 318 -15.78 -7.02 6.79
CA SER A 318 -17.23 -6.88 6.62
C SER A 318 -17.76 -5.59 7.26
N GLY A 319 -18.98 -5.18 6.87
CA GLY A 319 -19.71 -4.07 7.51
C GLY A 319 -19.19 -2.67 7.17
N THR A 320 -18.26 -2.53 6.21
CA THR A 320 -17.66 -1.26 5.82
C THR A 320 -17.74 -1.04 4.32
N SER A 321 -17.84 0.23 3.92
CA SER A 321 -17.81 0.72 2.54
C SER A 321 -16.63 1.66 2.37
N PRO A 322 -16.03 1.76 1.18
CA PRO A 322 -15.12 2.88 0.88
C PRO A 322 -15.91 4.20 0.93
N MET A 323 -15.29 5.25 1.45
CA MET A 323 -15.98 6.53 1.67
C MET A 323 -15.19 7.70 1.09
N VAL A 324 -15.92 8.65 0.53
CA VAL A 324 -15.44 9.99 0.20
C VAL A 324 -16.23 10.99 1.04
N GLU A 325 -15.56 11.61 1.99
CA GLU A 325 -16.14 12.56 2.92
C GLU A 325 -15.69 13.99 2.55
N ILE A 326 -16.62 14.84 2.18
CA ILE A 326 -16.38 16.19 1.67
C ILE A 326 -16.72 17.21 2.76
N PHE A 327 -15.74 17.99 3.16
CA PHE A 327 -15.84 19.10 4.12
C PHE A 327 -15.64 20.42 3.41
N THR A 328 -15.70 21.54 4.14
CA THR A 328 -15.51 22.88 3.55
C THR A 328 -14.10 23.07 2.99
N HIS A 329 -13.06 22.55 3.69
CA HIS A 329 -11.67 22.80 3.34
C HIS A 329 -10.83 21.54 3.08
N ARG A 330 -11.46 20.37 3.03
CA ARG A 330 -10.77 19.11 2.75
C ARG A 330 -11.72 18.04 2.24
N ILE A 331 -11.11 17.04 1.60
CA ILE A 331 -11.77 15.77 1.26
C ILE A 331 -10.98 14.66 1.95
N GLU A 332 -11.68 13.74 2.59
CA GLU A 332 -11.12 12.51 3.15
C GLU A 332 -11.61 11.31 2.33
N ILE A 333 -10.68 10.50 1.81
CA ILE A 333 -10.97 9.27 1.07
C ILE A 333 -10.47 8.12 1.93
N THR A 334 -11.37 7.23 2.36
CA THR A 334 -11.07 6.15 3.29
C THR A 334 -11.52 4.82 2.71
N ASN A 335 -10.68 3.80 2.81
CA ASN A 335 -11.03 2.41 2.48
C ASN A 335 -10.58 1.46 3.60
N ALA A 336 -11.27 0.31 3.71
CA ALA A 336 -10.85 -0.78 4.58
C ALA A 336 -9.56 -1.42 4.07
N GLY A 337 -8.69 -1.80 5.00
CA GLY A 337 -7.38 -2.42 4.78
C GLY A 337 -6.22 -1.47 5.08
N ALA A 338 -5.26 -1.97 5.86
CA ALA A 338 -4.00 -1.28 6.09
C ALA A 338 -3.23 -1.07 4.78
N PRO A 339 -2.45 0.00 4.63
CA PRO A 339 -1.62 0.20 3.45
C PRO A 339 -0.58 -0.93 3.32
N LEU A 340 -0.37 -1.44 2.11
CA LEU A 340 0.61 -2.49 1.83
C LEU A 340 2.05 -1.97 1.74
N VAL A 341 2.19 -0.66 1.68
CA VAL A 341 3.45 0.08 1.61
C VAL A 341 3.36 1.19 2.66
N GLU A 342 4.46 1.48 3.31
CA GLU A 342 4.52 2.61 4.26
C GLU A 342 4.02 3.90 3.61
N VAL A 343 3.11 4.60 4.29
CA VAL A 343 2.44 5.79 3.74
C VAL A 343 3.40 6.92 3.36
N ASN A 344 4.57 6.98 3.96
CA ASN A 344 5.63 7.93 3.62
C ASN A 344 6.50 7.49 2.43
N ARG A 345 6.35 6.25 1.97
CA ARG A 345 7.17 5.61 0.93
C ARG A 345 6.37 5.25 -0.34
N LEU A 346 5.19 5.86 -0.52
CA LEU A 346 4.28 5.53 -1.64
C LEU A 346 4.84 5.88 -3.03
N MET A 347 5.80 6.82 -3.12
CA MET A 347 6.40 7.24 -4.39
C MET A 347 7.66 6.46 -4.78
N ASP A 348 8.37 5.85 -3.84
CA ASP A 348 9.65 5.20 -4.10
C ASP A 348 9.60 3.67 -4.04
N LYS A 349 8.63 3.11 -3.33
CA LYS A 349 8.45 1.66 -3.27
C LYS A 349 7.69 1.15 -4.50
N PRO A 350 8.02 -0.03 -5.01
CA PRO A 350 7.25 -0.65 -6.08
C PRO A 350 5.77 -0.76 -5.74
N PRO A 351 4.86 -0.52 -6.70
CA PRO A 351 3.43 -0.60 -6.46
C PRO A 351 3.03 -2.03 -6.07
N ARG A 352 2.12 -2.13 -5.11
CA ARG A 352 1.53 -3.38 -4.65
C ARG A 352 0.03 -3.25 -4.61
N SER A 353 -0.68 -4.25 -5.09
CA SER A 353 -2.13 -4.30 -5.02
C SER A 353 -2.58 -5.50 -4.20
N ARG A 354 -3.61 -5.31 -3.38
CA ARG A 354 -4.30 -6.39 -2.66
C ARG A 354 -5.18 -7.20 -3.61
N ASN A 355 -5.78 -6.53 -4.59
CA ASN A 355 -6.69 -7.07 -5.58
C ASN A 355 -6.07 -6.88 -6.97
N GLU A 356 -5.18 -7.80 -7.35
CA GLU A 356 -4.34 -7.65 -8.54
C GLU A 356 -5.14 -7.74 -9.84
N ILE A 357 -6.14 -8.64 -9.88
CA ILE A 357 -6.94 -8.84 -11.10
C ILE A 357 -7.88 -7.65 -11.29
N LEU A 358 -8.51 -7.17 -10.21
CA LEU A 358 -9.33 -5.96 -10.22
C LEU A 358 -8.51 -4.75 -10.69
N ALA A 359 -7.32 -4.54 -10.13
CA ALA A 359 -6.42 -3.47 -10.53
C ALA A 359 -6.05 -3.55 -12.01
N LYS A 360 -5.73 -4.76 -12.51
CA LYS A 360 -5.42 -5.00 -13.93
C LYS A 360 -6.59 -4.67 -14.84
N LEU A 361 -7.82 -5.07 -14.47
CA LEU A 361 -9.02 -4.79 -15.26
C LEU A 361 -9.40 -3.31 -15.22
N MET A 362 -9.38 -2.68 -14.07
CA MET A 362 -9.66 -1.24 -13.93
C MET A 362 -8.66 -0.38 -14.73
N ARG A 363 -7.39 -0.77 -14.78
CA ARG A 363 -6.39 -0.12 -15.66
C ARG A 363 -6.75 -0.27 -17.13
N ARG A 364 -7.07 -1.48 -17.58
CA ARG A 364 -7.44 -1.76 -18.98
C ARG A 364 -8.74 -1.06 -19.40
N MET A 365 -9.57 -0.67 -18.44
CA MET A 365 -10.78 0.11 -18.60
C MET A 365 -10.56 1.64 -18.45
N ASP A 366 -9.31 2.09 -18.44
CA ASP A 366 -8.91 3.48 -18.24
C ASP A 366 -9.49 4.15 -16.97
N ILE A 367 -9.79 3.36 -15.95
CA ILE A 367 -10.28 3.88 -14.65
C ILE A 367 -9.13 4.40 -13.81
N CYS A 368 -7.97 3.77 -13.84
CA CYS A 368 -6.76 4.15 -13.11
C CYS A 368 -5.51 4.04 -13.99
N GLU A 369 -4.39 4.58 -13.51
CA GLU A 369 -3.11 4.60 -14.24
C GLU A 369 -2.44 3.24 -14.33
N GLU A 370 -1.70 3.04 -15.42
CA GLU A 370 -1.09 1.76 -15.79
C GLU A 370 0.23 1.46 -15.08
N ARG A 371 1.01 2.48 -14.69
CA ARG A 371 2.44 2.33 -14.38
C ARG A 371 2.82 2.50 -12.90
N GLY A 372 1.87 2.57 -11.98
CA GLY A 372 2.18 2.81 -10.56
C GLY A 372 2.65 4.25 -10.25
N THR A 373 2.50 5.16 -11.20
CA THR A 373 2.85 6.59 -11.08
C THR A 373 1.68 7.46 -10.60
N GLY A 374 0.60 6.85 -10.15
CA GLY A 374 -0.62 7.56 -9.76
C GLY A 374 -0.37 8.55 -8.61
N ILE A 375 0.33 8.11 -7.56
CA ILE A 375 0.66 8.98 -6.42
C ILE A 375 1.66 10.09 -6.84
N ASP A 376 2.61 9.79 -7.72
CA ASP A 376 3.54 10.79 -8.25
C ASP A 376 2.78 11.92 -8.98
N LYS A 377 1.79 11.55 -9.79
CA LYS A 377 0.91 12.53 -10.46
C LYS A 377 0.09 13.33 -9.47
N VAL A 378 -0.47 12.67 -8.44
CA VAL A 378 -1.20 13.38 -7.38
C VAL A 378 -0.31 14.41 -6.71
N ILE A 379 0.89 14.02 -6.26
CA ILE A 379 1.82 14.96 -5.60
C ILE A 379 2.22 16.08 -6.56
N SER A 380 2.60 15.76 -7.81
CA SER A 380 2.98 16.77 -8.81
C SER A 380 1.86 17.78 -9.08
N LEU A 381 0.61 17.31 -9.23
CA LEU A 381 -0.54 18.19 -9.47
C LEU A 381 -0.87 19.07 -8.26
N ILE A 382 -0.77 18.52 -7.04
CA ILE A 382 -0.97 19.28 -5.80
C ILE A 382 0.12 20.35 -5.65
N GLU A 383 1.37 20.03 -5.99
CA GLU A 383 2.45 21.01 -6.00
C GLU A 383 2.26 22.11 -7.05
N HIS A 384 1.90 21.72 -8.27
CA HIS A 384 1.65 22.66 -9.36
C HIS A 384 0.53 23.65 -9.04
N ASN A 385 -0.52 23.19 -8.36
CA ASN A 385 -1.64 24.03 -7.92
C ASN A 385 -1.39 24.67 -6.54
N GLN A 386 -0.18 24.51 -5.97
CA GLN A 386 0.27 25.11 -4.73
C GLN A 386 -0.62 24.85 -3.51
N MET A 387 -1.31 23.74 -3.58
CA MET A 387 -2.17 23.25 -2.49
C MET A 387 -1.32 22.68 -1.35
N PRO A 388 -1.83 22.62 -0.12
CA PRO A 388 -1.20 21.87 0.95
C PRO A 388 -1.00 20.40 0.52
N ALA A 389 0.16 19.82 0.84
CA ALA A 389 0.47 18.45 0.49
C ALA A 389 -0.55 17.47 1.10
N PRO A 390 -0.93 16.38 0.40
CA PRO A 390 -1.88 15.41 0.92
C PRO A 390 -1.35 14.73 2.18
N LEU A 391 -2.27 14.29 3.03
CA LEU A 391 -1.97 13.50 4.22
C LEU A 391 -2.40 12.06 3.97
N PHE A 392 -1.47 11.12 4.02
CA PHE A 392 -1.71 9.69 3.95
C PHE A 392 -1.59 9.11 5.36
N GLU A 393 -2.59 8.37 5.79
CA GLU A 393 -2.69 7.82 7.14
C GLU A 393 -2.92 6.31 7.12
N ASP A 394 -2.13 5.61 7.93
CA ASP A 394 -2.39 4.23 8.32
C ASP A 394 -3.17 4.25 9.64
N LEU A 395 -4.41 3.79 9.60
CA LEU A 395 -5.32 3.72 10.75
C LEU A 395 -5.49 2.28 11.25
N GLY A 396 -4.52 1.41 11.00
CA GLY A 396 -4.57 -0.02 11.31
C GLY A 396 -5.40 -0.78 10.27
N ASP A 397 -6.71 -0.93 10.50
CA ASP A 397 -7.60 -1.63 9.57
C ASP A 397 -8.09 -0.76 8.39
N TYR A 398 -7.67 0.49 8.32
CA TYR A 398 -8.10 1.43 7.29
C TYR A 398 -6.94 2.26 6.77
N THR A 399 -7.02 2.61 5.50
CA THR A 399 -6.17 3.63 4.86
C THR A 399 -7.01 4.87 4.61
N ARG A 400 -6.48 6.06 4.97
CA ARG A 400 -7.11 7.35 4.67
C ARG A 400 -6.16 8.25 3.93
N VAL A 401 -6.70 8.95 2.93
CA VAL A 401 -6.02 10.05 2.25
C VAL A 401 -6.84 11.31 2.42
N THR A 402 -6.19 12.39 2.87
CA THR A 402 -6.82 13.71 2.99
C THR A 402 -6.20 14.67 1.98
N LEU A 403 -7.04 15.22 1.09
CA LEU A 403 -6.70 16.36 0.25
C LEU A 403 -7.24 17.64 0.89
N PHE A 404 -6.42 18.68 0.89
CA PHE A 404 -6.79 19.98 1.42
C PHE A 404 -7.07 20.95 0.27
N SER A 405 -8.05 21.84 0.44
CA SER A 405 -8.27 22.96 -0.50
C SER A 405 -7.05 23.89 -0.51
N TYR A 406 -6.94 24.72 -1.54
CA TYR A 406 -5.91 25.76 -1.60
C TYR A 406 -5.88 26.58 -0.31
N LYS A 407 -4.68 26.90 0.14
CA LYS A 407 -4.42 27.70 1.33
C LYS A 407 -3.13 28.48 1.13
N GLU A 408 -3.18 29.79 1.34
CA GLU A 408 -1.97 30.59 1.34
C GLU A 408 -0.95 30.11 2.35
N PHE A 409 0.34 30.24 2.02
CA PHE A 409 1.43 29.80 2.91
C PHE A 409 1.31 30.39 4.33
N SER A 410 0.90 31.67 4.44
CA SER A 410 0.69 32.35 5.73
C SER A 410 -0.31 31.61 6.63
N SER A 411 -1.34 31.04 6.03
CA SER A 411 -2.43 30.32 6.68
C SER A 411 -2.17 28.82 6.86
N MET A 412 -1.09 28.28 6.29
CA MET A 412 -0.70 26.88 6.50
C MET A 412 -0.16 26.68 7.92
N SER A 413 -0.55 25.58 8.57
CA SER A 413 0.02 25.14 9.85
C SER A 413 1.49 24.74 9.71
N LYS A 414 2.16 24.60 10.83
CA LYS A 414 3.55 24.10 10.88
C LYS A 414 3.65 22.71 10.25
N GLU A 415 2.72 21.81 10.56
CA GLU A 415 2.65 20.46 10.07
C GLU A 415 2.40 20.41 8.55
N GLU A 416 1.52 21.26 8.04
CA GLU A 416 1.25 21.38 6.59
C GLU A 416 2.51 21.80 5.83
N ARG A 417 3.28 22.78 6.37
CA ARG A 417 4.53 23.25 5.76
C ARG A 417 5.61 22.17 5.78
N LEU A 418 5.74 21.42 6.89
CA LEU A 418 6.70 20.32 7.00
C LEU A 418 6.33 19.17 6.06
N ARG A 419 5.06 18.82 5.97
CA ARG A 419 4.57 17.79 5.04
C ARG A 419 4.82 18.19 3.58
N ALA A 420 4.59 19.47 3.22
CA ALA A 420 4.90 19.98 1.89
C ALA A 420 6.41 19.93 1.59
N CYS A 421 7.27 20.25 2.57
CA CYS A 421 8.72 20.11 2.46
C CYS A 421 9.12 18.65 2.23
N TYR A 422 8.57 17.73 2.99
CA TYR A 422 8.84 16.30 2.87
C TYR A 422 8.47 15.76 1.49
N TRP A 423 7.21 15.98 1.04
CA TRP A 423 6.76 15.44 -0.24
C TRP A 423 7.49 16.09 -1.43
N HIS A 424 7.83 17.38 -1.35
CA HIS A 424 8.68 18.02 -2.36
C HIS A 424 10.07 17.39 -2.42
N CYS A 425 10.66 17.07 -1.27
CA CYS A 425 11.95 16.38 -1.21
C CYS A 425 11.88 14.97 -1.80
N VAL A 426 10.82 14.19 -1.48
CA VAL A 426 10.58 12.86 -2.06
C VAL A 426 10.37 12.96 -3.57
N PHE A 427 9.54 13.89 -4.04
CA PHE A 427 9.28 14.09 -5.47
C PHE A 427 10.56 14.41 -6.24
N LYS A 428 11.38 15.34 -5.74
CA LYS A 428 12.69 15.65 -6.34
C LYS A 428 13.60 14.42 -6.39
N TYR A 429 13.63 13.64 -5.33
CA TYR A 429 14.44 12.43 -5.26
C TYR A 429 14.00 11.36 -6.28
N THR A 430 12.71 11.16 -6.48
CA THR A 430 12.19 10.16 -7.44
C THR A 430 12.50 10.51 -8.90
N ILE A 431 12.63 11.80 -9.22
CA ILE A 431 13.07 12.27 -10.54
C ILE A 431 14.59 12.45 -10.65
N HIS A 432 15.36 11.87 -9.72
CA HIS A 432 16.83 11.96 -9.65
C HIS A 432 17.38 13.38 -9.46
N GLU A 433 16.61 14.25 -8.85
CA GLU A 433 17.03 15.57 -8.40
C GLU A 433 17.14 15.65 -6.87
N GLN A 434 17.74 16.70 -6.35
CA GLN A 434 17.82 16.97 -4.92
C GLN A 434 17.11 18.29 -4.61
N MET A 435 16.32 18.29 -3.53
CA MET A 435 15.69 19.50 -3.02
C MET A 435 16.74 20.49 -2.50
N ASN A 436 16.51 21.75 -2.73
CA ASN A 436 17.27 22.84 -2.11
C ASN A 436 16.33 23.99 -1.67
N ASN A 437 16.89 25.01 -1.03
CA ASN A 437 16.11 26.16 -0.56
C ASN A 437 15.34 26.84 -1.70
N THR A 438 15.95 26.98 -2.87
CA THR A 438 15.32 27.62 -4.03
C THR A 438 14.16 26.80 -4.56
N SER A 439 14.32 25.48 -4.73
CA SER A 439 13.25 24.63 -5.23
C SER A 439 12.06 24.58 -4.27
N LEU A 440 12.30 24.50 -2.95
CA LEU A 440 11.23 24.53 -1.96
C LEU A 440 10.55 25.89 -1.90
N ARG A 441 11.29 26.99 -2.14
CA ARG A 441 10.71 28.33 -2.24
C ARG A 441 9.80 28.44 -3.47
N GLN A 442 10.21 27.89 -4.62
CA GLN A 442 9.39 27.83 -5.83
C GLN A 442 8.09 27.05 -5.59
N ARG A 443 8.15 25.97 -4.82
CA ARG A 443 6.97 25.20 -4.39
C ARG A 443 5.91 26.06 -3.69
N PHE A 444 6.31 27.20 -3.07
CA PHE A 444 5.46 28.18 -2.40
C PHE A 444 5.39 29.54 -3.13
N GLU A 445 5.43 29.54 -4.48
CA GLU A 445 5.32 30.72 -5.38
C GLU A 445 6.38 31.80 -5.17
N ASN A 446 7.50 31.48 -4.57
CA ASN A 446 8.50 32.47 -4.16
C ASN A 446 7.97 33.62 -3.23
N SER A 447 6.72 33.47 -2.73
CA SER A 447 6.11 34.45 -1.81
C SER A 447 6.78 34.43 -0.42
N VAL A 448 7.53 33.37 -0.14
CA VAL A 448 8.16 33.10 1.15
C VAL A 448 9.61 33.53 1.16
N SER A 449 10.07 34.12 2.25
CA SER A 449 11.49 34.49 2.41
C SER A 449 12.39 33.28 2.50
N GLY A 450 13.61 33.37 1.95
CA GLY A 450 14.60 32.26 2.05
C GLY A 450 14.93 31.86 3.49
N GLN A 451 14.84 32.81 4.43
CA GLN A 451 15.05 32.55 5.87
C GLN A 451 13.96 31.65 6.45
N MET A 452 12.69 31.88 6.07
CA MET A 452 11.56 31.02 6.49
C MET A 452 11.68 29.62 5.91
N ILE A 453 12.06 29.49 4.63
CA ILE A 453 12.33 28.20 4.00
C ILE A 453 13.47 27.45 4.72
N SER A 454 14.56 28.15 5.04
CA SER A 454 15.67 27.56 5.81
C SER A 454 15.24 27.06 7.19
N LYS A 455 14.27 27.75 7.83
CA LYS A 455 13.70 27.29 9.11
C LYS A 455 12.90 26.01 8.92
N ILE A 456 12.05 25.91 7.88
CA ILE A 456 11.27 24.69 7.59
C ILE A 456 12.20 23.51 7.31
N ILE A 457 13.24 23.72 6.50
CA ILE A 457 14.23 22.69 6.18
C ILE A 457 14.92 22.17 7.46
N ARG A 458 15.35 23.09 8.34
CA ARG A 458 15.97 22.72 9.62
C ARG A 458 15.03 21.89 10.48
N GLU A 459 13.78 22.32 10.64
CA GLU A 459 12.77 21.59 11.40
C GLU A 459 12.49 20.21 10.80
N ALA A 460 12.48 20.09 9.45
CA ALA A 460 12.32 18.81 8.76
C ALA A 460 13.52 17.88 9.01
N GLN A 461 14.74 18.42 9.10
CA GLN A 461 15.93 17.63 9.48
C GLN A 461 15.88 17.19 10.94
N GLU A 462 15.52 18.08 11.86
CA GLU A 462 15.36 17.76 13.30
C GLU A 462 14.34 16.63 13.52
N LYS A 463 13.26 16.59 12.70
CA LYS A 463 12.26 15.52 12.71
C LYS A 463 12.66 14.28 11.90
N ARG A 464 13.86 14.22 11.37
CA ARG A 464 14.35 13.11 10.52
C ARG A 464 13.44 12.82 9.33
N LEU A 465 12.85 13.83 8.75
CA LEU A 465 12.08 13.70 7.51
C LEU A 465 13.00 13.75 6.28
N ILE A 466 14.03 14.58 6.35
CA ILE A 466 15.04 14.80 5.31
C ILE A 466 16.44 14.83 5.91
N LYS A 467 17.46 14.61 5.07
CA LYS A 467 18.87 14.74 5.43
C LYS A 467 19.64 15.48 4.36
N ILE A 468 20.84 15.97 4.71
CA ILE A 468 21.77 16.58 3.77
C ILE A 468 22.27 15.49 2.80
N PHE A 469 22.33 15.83 1.51
CA PHE A 469 22.83 14.93 0.46
C PHE A 469 24.36 14.85 0.46
N ASP A 470 25.03 15.99 0.65
CA ASP A 470 26.49 16.12 0.69
C ASP A 470 26.87 17.02 1.86
N GLU A 471 27.48 16.44 2.89
CA GLU A 471 27.87 17.14 4.11
C GLU A 471 29.08 18.09 3.90
N GLU A 472 29.85 17.88 2.83
CA GLU A 472 30.99 18.74 2.48
C GLU A 472 30.58 19.98 1.68
N ALA A 473 29.33 20.04 1.19
CA ALA A 473 28.85 21.15 0.44
C ALA A 473 28.72 22.42 1.30
N GLY A 474 29.23 23.54 0.81
CA GLY A 474 29.06 24.84 1.47
C GLY A 474 27.58 25.24 1.57
N THR A 475 27.24 26.04 2.58
CA THR A 475 25.86 26.43 2.97
C THR A 475 24.99 26.93 1.82
N LYS A 476 25.55 27.57 0.81
CA LYS A 476 24.81 28.06 -0.39
C LYS A 476 24.46 26.98 -1.41
N ALA A 477 25.17 25.83 -1.36
CA ALA A 477 25.02 24.71 -2.28
C ALA A 477 24.32 23.51 -1.63
N MET A 478 23.83 23.63 -0.40
CA MET A 478 23.20 22.53 0.34
C MET A 478 22.01 21.97 -0.39
N LYS A 479 22.00 20.66 -0.55
CA LYS A 479 20.96 19.84 -1.15
C LYS A 479 20.46 18.83 -0.14
N TYR A 480 19.20 18.44 -0.28
CA TYR A 480 18.53 17.55 0.66
C TYR A 480 17.84 16.40 -0.07
N ILE A 481 17.83 15.26 0.60
CA ILE A 481 17.14 14.04 0.18
C ILE A 481 16.27 13.52 1.33
N PRO A 482 15.29 12.66 1.08
CA PRO A 482 14.52 12.01 2.13
C PRO A 482 15.44 11.29 3.12
N PHE A 483 15.07 11.27 4.40
CA PHE A 483 15.92 10.69 5.45
C PHE A 483 16.27 9.21 5.20
N TRP A 484 15.33 8.47 4.63
CA TRP A 484 15.43 7.06 4.30
C TRP A 484 16.26 6.75 3.02
N ALA A 485 16.60 7.72 2.20
CA ALA A 485 17.29 7.55 0.90
C ALA A 485 18.81 7.25 1.04
#